data_99d25c1d0548df643eed033c19ec23f5
#
_entry.id   99d25c1d0548df643eed033c19ec23f5
#
_cell.length_a   1.000
_cell.length_b   1.000
_cell.length_c   1.000
_cell.angle_alpha   90.00
_cell.angle_beta   90.00
_cell.angle_gamma   90.00
#
_symmetry.space_group_name_H-M   'P 1'
#
loop_
_entity.id
_entity.type
_entity.pdbx_description
1 polymer ?
#
loop_
_entity_poly.entity_id
_entity_poly.type
_entity_poly.pdbx_seq_one_letter_code
_entity_poly.pdbx_strand_id
1 'polypeptide(L)'
;MITSTSREQSAPSNHPKRSSGIRLPVVIAAIIVAIVALFASVAMSCSSQTKYDWSNLKLENGRMVYYEDGNAVSTTGIDVSDLQGSIDWQAVKNDGIDFAMLRCGRRGSTEGQLYTDKNYYENVEGATRVGLPYGVYFFSQATNEQEALEEAEYILNLINGAGVTYPVVYDQEPVTDSSGRANNLSADQLTKNAQTFCKRIEQAGYTPMVYGNQYDLSRLNIDQINAAVWYAEYTDTHPTSTYHDFVMWQYSHTGKVNGIKTDVDMDILFEASWISPER
;
A
#
# COMPACT_ATOMS: atom_id res chain seq x y z
N MET A 1 -20.86 -115.18 13.97
CA MET A 1 -20.66 -114.17 15.03
C MET A 1 -20.21 -112.89 14.36
N ILE A 2 -20.87 -111.85 14.66
CA ILE A 2 -20.97 -110.55 13.95
C ILE A 2 -19.74 -109.74 14.20
N THR A 3 -19.10 -109.19 13.16
CA THR A 3 -18.12 -108.12 13.25
C THR A 3 -18.57 -106.94 12.38
N SER A 4 -18.87 -105.84 13.06
CA SER A 4 -19.26 -104.59 12.50
C SER A 4 -18.01 -103.79 12.09
N THR A 5 -17.92 -103.34 10.85
CA THR A 5 -16.91 -102.39 10.37
C THR A 5 -17.46 -101.03 10.27
N SER A 6 -16.91 -100.09 11.08
CA SER A 6 -17.21 -98.68 11.04
C SER A 6 -16.36 -97.97 9.99
N ARG A 7 -16.99 -97.27 9.11
CA ARG A 7 -16.39 -96.47 8.07
C ARG A 7 -16.20 -95.04 8.58
N GLU A 8 -14.98 -94.54 8.68
CA GLU A 8 -14.64 -93.14 8.96
C GLU A 8 -14.87 -92.31 7.75
N GLN A 9 -15.70 -91.26 7.87
CA GLN A 9 -15.85 -90.22 6.86
C GLN A 9 -14.96 -89.03 7.21
N SER A 10 -14.05 -88.68 6.33
CA SER A 10 -13.21 -87.50 6.40
C SER A 10 -14.02 -86.25 6.02
N ALA A 11 -14.07 -85.30 6.89
CA ALA A 11 -14.70 -83.96 6.65
C ALA A 11 -13.75 -83.03 5.86
N PRO A 12 -14.25 -82.18 4.96
CA PRO A 12 -13.44 -81.21 4.22
C PRO A 12 -13.03 -80.04 5.09
N SER A 13 -11.76 -79.67 5.06
CA SER A 13 -11.21 -78.47 5.73
C SER A 13 -11.61 -77.16 5.00
N ASN A 14 -12.44 -76.36 5.63
CA ASN A 14 -12.77 -75.02 5.17
C ASN A 14 -11.71 -74.05 5.69
N HIS A 15 -10.80 -73.57 4.83
CA HIS A 15 -9.94 -72.39 5.11
C HIS A 15 -10.69 -71.14 4.79
N PRO A 16 -10.83 -70.14 5.72
CA PRO A 16 -11.43 -68.91 5.41
C PRO A 16 -10.45 -68.05 4.57
N LYS A 17 -10.87 -67.63 3.37
CA LYS A 17 -10.20 -66.56 2.60
C LYS A 17 -10.16 -65.27 3.40
N ARG A 18 -8.96 -64.84 3.80
CA ARG A 18 -8.74 -63.49 4.36
C ARG A 18 -9.03 -62.44 3.27
N SER A 19 -10.14 -61.77 3.33
CA SER A 19 -10.37 -60.55 2.54
C SER A 19 -9.55 -59.40 3.16
N SER A 20 -8.58 -58.88 2.44
CA SER A 20 -7.83 -57.68 2.79
C SER A 20 -8.69 -56.44 2.52
N GLY A 21 -9.76 -56.29 3.24
CA GLY A 21 -10.54 -55.03 3.22
C GLY A 21 -9.74 -53.95 3.93
N ILE A 22 -9.40 -52.88 3.20
CA ILE A 22 -8.83 -51.65 3.79
C ILE A 22 -9.83 -51.19 4.82
N ARG A 23 -9.41 -51.09 6.09
CA ARG A 23 -10.31 -50.71 7.18
C ARG A 23 -10.77 -49.27 6.99
N LEU A 24 -12.09 -49.01 7.04
CA LEU A 24 -12.72 -47.70 6.86
C LEU A 24 -12.01 -46.53 7.61
N PRO A 25 -11.52 -46.71 8.86
CA PRO A 25 -10.78 -45.64 9.54
C PRO A 25 -9.45 -45.27 8.87
N VAL A 26 -8.79 -46.17 8.17
CA VAL A 26 -7.53 -45.88 7.42
C VAL A 26 -7.84 -45.03 6.18
N VAL A 27 -8.96 -45.28 5.50
CA VAL A 27 -9.40 -44.50 4.34
C VAL A 27 -9.79 -43.10 4.78
N ILE A 28 -10.53 -42.97 5.90
CA ILE A 28 -10.92 -41.67 6.45
C ILE A 28 -9.68 -40.85 6.87
N ALA A 29 -8.71 -41.45 7.53
CA ALA A 29 -7.46 -40.80 7.92
C ALA A 29 -6.67 -40.32 6.68
N ALA A 30 -6.59 -41.12 5.62
CA ALA A 30 -5.92 -40.75 4.39
C ALA A 30 -6.63 -39.55 3.67
N ILE A 31 -7.96 -39.52 3.68
CA ILE A 31 -8.75 -38.44 3.11
C ILE A 31 -8.55 -37.12 3.91
N ILE A 32 -8.55 -37.20 5.23
CA ILE A 32 -8.29 -36.02 6.10
C ILE A 32 -6.88 -35.47 5.85
N VAL A 33 -5.86 -36.32 5.77
CA VAL A 33 -4.49 -35.91 5.46
C VAL A 33 -4.40 -35.28 4.07
N ALA A 34 -5.08 -35.84 3.07
CA ALA A 34 -5.12 -35.26 1.72
C ALA A 34 -5.83 -33.90 1.67
N ILE A 35 -6.92 -33.74 2.42
CA ILE A 35 -7.65 -32.45 2.54
C ILE A 35 -6.78 -31.41 3.26
N VAL A 36 -6.12 -31.78 4.36
CA VAL A 36 -5.21 -30.87 5.09
C VAL A 36 -4.01 -30.50 4.21
N ALA A 37 -3.45 -31.42 3.45
CA ALA A 37 -2.36 -31.16 2.50
C ALA A 37 -2.84 -30.25 1.35
N LEU A 38 -4.09 -30.40 0.87
CA LEU A 38 -4.67 -29.54 -0.15
C LEU A 38 -4.91 -28.13 0.38
N PHE A 39 -5.44 -27.99 1.58
CA PHE A 39 -5.60 -26.69 2.25
C PHE A 39 -4.25 -26.05 2.58
N ALA A 40 -3.24 -26.81 2.99
CA ALA A 40 -1.89 -26.30 3.20
C ALA A 40 -1.22 -25.86 1.89
N SER A 41 -1.43 -26.59 0.78
CA SER A 41 -0.91 -26.17 -0.53
C SER A 41 -1.63 -24.96 -1.12
N VAL A 42 -2.95 -24.80 -0.88
CA VAL A 42 -3.70 -23.60 -1.24
C VAL A 42 -3.29 -22.41 -0.37
N ALA A 43 -3.06 -22.62 0.94
CA ALA A 43 -2.56 -21.57 1.83
C ALA A 43 -1.09 -21.20 1.54
N MET A 44 -0.25 -22.13 1.07
CA MET A 44 1.11 -21.83 0.61
C MET A 44 1.15 -21.19 -0.78
N SER A 45 0.09 -21.32 -1.60
CA SER A 45 -0.02 -20.61 -2.89
C SER A 45 -0.52 -19.17 -2.74
N CYS A 46 -0.95 -18.75 -1.53
CA CYS A 46 -1.03 -17.37 -1.12
C CYS A 46 0.34 -16.86 -0.62
N SER A 47 1.44 -17.23 -1.29
CA SER A 47 2.66 -16.46 -1.22
C SER A 47 2.33 -15.08 -1.78
N SER A 48 2.65 -14.04 -1.06
CA SER A 48 2.58 -12.62 -1.42
C SER A 48 3.08 -12.40 -2.86
N GLN A 49 2.20 -12.65 -3.84
CA GLN A 49 2.50 -12.31 -5.21
C GLN A 49 2.42 -10.79 -5.24
N THR A 50 3.55 -10.15 -5.47
CA THR A 50 3.60 -8.70 -5.66
C THR A 50 2.63 -8.33 -6.77
N LYS A 51 1.88 -7.26 -6.59
CA LYS A 51 0.96 -6.71 -7.60
C LYS A 51 1.66 -6.46 -8.94
N TYR A 52 2.96 -6.15 -8.86
CA TYR A 52 3.80 -5.78 -10.00
C TYR A 52 4.83 -6.85 -10.33
N ASP A 53 5.08 -7.09 -11.61
CA ASP A 53 6.21 -7.88 -12.10
C ASP A 53 7.46 -6.97 -12.18
N TRP A 54 8.34 -7.08 -11.20
CA TRP A 54 9.52 -6.22 -11.10
C TRP A 54 10.51 -6.36 -12.26
N SER A 55 10.41 -7.40 -13.09
CA SER A 55 11.19 -7.50 -14.33
C SER A 55 10.83 -6.41 -15.35
N ASN A 56 9.65 -5.82 -15.20
CA ASN A 56 9.13 -4.73 -16.02
C ASN A 56 9.51 -3.33 -15.50
N LEU A 57 10.12 -3.24 -14.31
CA LEU A 57 10.60 -1.97 -13.76
C LEU A 57 12.01 -1.69 -14.25
N LYS A 58 12.25 -0.47 -14.72
CA LYS A 58 13.57 -0.03 -15.21
C LYS A 58 13.95 1.32 -14.65
N LEU A 59 15.24 1.50 -14.38
CA LEU A 59 15.82 2.80 -14.09
C LEU A 59 16.37 3.41 -15.38
N GLU A 60 15.74 4.45 -15.89
CA GLU A 60 16.11 5.11 -17.14
C GLU A 60 16.37 6.60 -16.88
N ASN A 61 17.58 7.07 -17.18
CA ASN A 61 17.98 8.46 -16.95
C ASN A 61 17.72 8.95 -15.52
N GLY A 62 17.89 8.07 -14.51
CA GLY A 62 17.63 8.39 -13.10
C GLY A 62 16.16 8.38 -12.70
N ARG A 63 15.26 7.88 -13.55
CA ARG A 63 13.81 7.78 -13.33
C ARG A 63 13.38 6.32 -13.33
N MET A 64 12.54 5.92 -12.39
CA MET A 64 11.87 4.62 -12.42
C MET A 64 10.74 4.66 -13.44
N VAL A 65 10.71 3.67 -14.34
CA VAL A 65 9.68 3.51 -15.38
C VAL A 65 9.19 2.06 -15.34
N TYR A 66 7.87 1.89 -15.28
CA TYR A 66 7.25 0.58 -15.31
C TYR A 66 6.58 0.33 -16.68
N TYR A 67 6.79 -0.87 -17.23
CA TYR A 67 6.33 -1.24 -18.55
C TYR A 67 5.29 -2.35 -18.49
N GLU A 68 4.28 -2.29 -19.37
CA GLU A 68 3.38 -3.40 -19.67
C GLU A 68 3.33 -3.59 -21.20
N ASP A 69 3.48 -4.83 -21.63
CA ASP A 69 3.49 -5.18 -23.06
C ASP A 69 4.45 -4.29 -23.89
N GLY A 70 5.55 -3.87 -23.29
CA GLY A 70 6.57 -3.03 -23.91
C GLY A 70 6.26 -1.53 -23.96
N ASN A 71 5.14 -1.09 -23.40
CA ASN A 71 4.76 0.31 -23.29
C ASN A 71 5.01 0.82 -21.88
N ALA A 72 5.55 2.02 -21.72
CA ALA A 72 5.61 2.70 -20.41
C ALA A 72 4.17 3.05 -19.96
N VAL A 73 3.77 2.53 -18.80
CA VAL A 73 2.42 2.74 -18.24
C VAL A 73 2.45 3.56 -16.96
N SER A 74 3.62 3.73 -16.36
CA SER A 74 3.79 4.56 -15.16
C SER A 74 4.00 6.03 -15.51
N THR A 75 3.78 6.90 -14.53
CA THR A 75 4.09 8.33 -14.58
C THR A 75 5.11 8.71 -13.51
N THR A 76 5.97 9.68 -13.81
CA THR A 76 7.03 10.17 -12.93
C THR A 76 6.54 11.37 -12.12
N GLY A 77 6.66 11.29 -10.81
CA GLY A 77 6.29 12.36 -9.89
C GLY A 77 7.44 12.87 -9.04
N ILE A 78 7.14 13.96 -8.38
CA ILE A 78 7.93 14.52 -7.27
C ILE A 78 7.01 14.88 -6.13
N ASP A 79 7.52 14.87 -4.89
CA ASP A 79 6.83 15.53 -3.81
C ASP A 79 7.68 16.66 -3.22
N VAL A 80 7.01 17.75 -2.86
CA VAL A 80 7.66 18.99 -2.47
C VAL A 80 6.93 19.70 -1.32
N SER A 81 7.72 20.48 -0.59
CA SER A 81 7.26 21.31 0.52
C SER A 81 8.04 22.63 0.54
N ASP A 82 7.98 23.36 1.64
CA ASP A 82 8.84 24.52 1.86
C ASP A 82 10.35 24.21 1.90
N LEU A 83 10.71 22.93 2.05
CA LEU A 83 12.10 22.46 2.06
C LEU A 83 12.79 22.62 0.69
N GLN A 84 12.05 22.53 -0.42
CA GLN A 84 12.59 22.73 -1.76
C GLN A 84 12.76 24.21 -2.13
N GLY A 85 12.21 25.14 -1.31
CA GLY A 85 12.29 26.57 -1.57
C GLY A 85 11.47 27.01 -2.78
N SER A 86 11.93 27.99 -3.52
CA SER A 86 11.27 28.45 -4.74
C SER A 86 11.62 27.56 -5.92
N ILE A 87 10.62 27.14 -6.69
CA ILE A 87 10.69 26.17 -7.77
C ILE A 87 10.39 26.82 -9.12
N ASP A 88 11.23 26.56 -10.12
CA ASP A 88 10.90 26.87 -11.52
C ASP A 88 10.06 25.71 -12.11
N TRP A 89 8.76 25.81 -11.99
CA TRP A 89 7.81 24.79 -12.43
C TRP A 89 7.84 24.53 -13.95
N GLN A 90 8.22 25.53 -14.75
CA GLN A 90 8.37 25.30 -16.18
C GLN A 90 9.58 24.42 -16.48
N ALA A 91 10.69 24.62 -15.76
CA ALA A 91 11.86 23.76 -15.88
C ALA A 91 11.56 22.33 -15.36
N VAL A 92 10.81 22.20 -14.23
CA VAL A 92 10.36 20.91 -13.70
C VAL A 92 9.55 20.14 -14.75
N LYS A 93 8.54 20.76 -15.36
CA LYS A 93 7.72 20.11 -16.39
C LYS A 93 8.56 19.73 -17.63
N ASN A 94 9.46 20.59 -18.04
CA ASN A 94 10.35 20.34 -19.21
C ASN A 94 11.37 19.22 -18.92
N ASP A 95 11.65 18.94 -17.65
CA ASP A 95 12.51 17.85 -17.20
C ASP A 95 11.82 16.47 -17.21
N GLY A 96 10.53 16.43 -17.61
CA GLY A 96 9.77 15.18 -17.75
C GLY A 96 9.09 14.72 -16.45
N ILE A 97 8.74 15.65 -15.57
CA ILE A 97 7.87 15.37 -14.43
C ILE A 97 6.40 15.44 -14.89
N ASP A 98 5.65 14.39 -14.61
CA ASP A 98 4.26 14.24 -15.03
C ASP A 98 3.28 14.75 -13.98
N PHE A 99 3.62 14.68 -12.69
CA PHE A 99 2.78 15.16 -11.58
C PHE A 99 3.61 15.61 -10.37
N ALA A 100 2.96 16.31 -9.44
CA ALA A 100 3.58 16.67 -8.17
C ALA A 100 2.62 16.38 -6.98
N MET A 101 3.18 16.00 -5.84
CA MET A 101 2.49 15.97 -4.56
C MET A 101 2.97 17.15 -3.72
N LEU A 102 2.06 18.05 -3.36
CA LEU A 102 2.38 19.32 -2.69
C LEU A 102 2.02 19.23 -1.21
N ARG A 103 2.97 19.47 -0.31
CA ARG A 103 2.60 19.59 1.11
C ARG A 103 1.68 20.81 1.29
N CYS A 104 0.43 20.57 1.65
CA CYS A 104 -0.50 21.67 1.90
C CYS A 104 -0.39 22.19 3.33
N GLY A 105 0.06 21.35 4.27
CA GLY A 105 0.20 21.76 5.66
C GLY A 105 0.62 20.65 6.59
N ARG A 106 0.56 20.95 7.87
CA ARG A 106 0.91 20.04 8.96
C ARG A 106 0.18 20.38 10.24
N ARG A 107 0.03 19.40 11.13
CA ARG A 107 -0.25 19.63 12.54
C ARG A 107 1.05 19.67 13.33
N GLY A 108 1.20 20.63 14.22
CA GLY A 108 2.37 20.74 15.10
C GLY A 108 2.49 19.51 16.02
N SER A 109 3.69 18.94 16.08
CA SER A 109 3.96 17.68 16.76
C SER A 109 3.93 17.76 18.30
N THR A 110 3.97 18.95 18.86
CA THR A 110 3.93 19.19 20.31
C THR A 110 2.63 19.89 20.70
N GLU A 111 2.34 21.03 20.10
CA GLU A 111 1.22 21.90 20.45
C GLU A 111 -0.08 21.59 19.74
N GLY A 112 -0.04 20.80 18.64
CA GLY A 112 -1.22 20.34 17.90
C GLY A 112 -1.91 21.38 17.05
N GLN A 113 -1.31 22.54 16.83
CA GLN A 113 -1.86 23.61 15.97
C GLN A 113 -1.71 23.25 14.48
N LEU A 114 -2.67 23.64 13.66
CA LEU A 114 -2.63 23.47 12.21
C LEU A 114 -1.84 24.61 11.55
N TYR A 115 -1.00 24.26 10.59
CA TYR A 115 -0.19 25.19 9.82
C TYR A 115 -0.30 24.87 8.34
N THR A 116 -0.48 25.89 7.52
CA THR A 116 -0.27 25.79 6.07
C THR A 116 1.24 25.70 5.76
N ASP A 117 1.62 24.90 4.79
CA ASP A 117 3.00 24.89 4.30
C ASP A 117 3.34 26.28 3.74
N LYS A 118 4.54 26.74 4.05
CA LYS A 118 4.98 28.10 3.72
C LYS A 118 4.95 28.39 2.22
N ASN A 119 5.26 27.38 1.39
CA ASN A 119 5.35 27.52 -0.06
C ASN A 119 4.11 26.96 -0.78
N TYR A 120 3.09 26.51 -0.04
CA TYR A 120 1.91 25.86 -0.63
C TYR A 120 1.27 26.66 -1.77
N TYR A 121 0.94 27.92 -1.52
CA TYR A 121 0.28 28.75 -2.51
C TYR A 121 1.16 29.06 -3.73
N GLU A 122 2.47 29.26 -3.52
CA GLU A 122 3.45 29.45 -4.60
C GLU A 122 3.55 28.19 -5.46
N ASN A 123 3.58 27.01 -4.84
CA ASN A 123 3.64 25.72 -5.51
C ASN A 123 2.35 25.43 -6.30
N VAL A 124 1.18 25.68 -5.72
CA VAL A 124 -0.12 25.55 -6.41
C VAL A 124 -0.20 26.47 -7.63
N GLU A 125 0.14 27.77 -7.47
CA GLU A 125 0.15 28.72 -8.58
C GLU A 125 1.14 28.29 -9.68
N GLY A 126 2.34 27.87 -9.28
CA GLY A 126 3.38 27.46 -10.21
C GLY A 126 3.00 26.22 -11.01
N ALA A 127 2.55 25.16 -10.36
CA ALA A 127 2.11 23.91 -11.02
C ALA A 127 0.91 24.18 -11.94
N THR A 128 -0.09 24.92 -11.47
CA THR A 128 -1.28 25.29 -12.24
C THR A 128 -0.91 26.09 -13.50
N ARG A 129 -0.04 27.10 -13.38
CA ARG A 129 0.39 27.96 -14.50
C ARG A 129 1.01 27.17 -15.65
N VAL A 130 1.75 26.10 -15.34
CA VAL A 130 2.40 25.26 -16.38
C VAL A 130 1.51 24.05 -16.77
N GLY A 131 0.34 23.89 -16.14
CA GLY A 131 -0.55 22.75 -16.37
C GLY A 131 0.11 21.43 -15.95
N LEU A 132 0.83 21.42 -14.83
CA LEU A 132 1.31 20.19 -14.19
C LEU A 132 0.24 19.70 -13.22
N PRO A 133 -0.32 18.48 -13.40
CA PRO A 133 -1.28 17.90 -12.46
C PRO A 133 -0.66 17.75 -11.07
N TYR A 134 -1.46 17.91 -10.02
CA TYR A 134 -0.97 17.73 -8.66
C TYR A 134 -2.01 17.21 -7.69
N GLY A 135 -1.51 16.55 -6.65
CA GLY A 135 -2.19 16.22 -5.42
C GLY A 135 -1.63 16.99 -4.23
N VAL A 136 -2.18 16.72 -3.06
CA VAL A 136 -1.70 17.35 -1.83
C VAL A 136 -1.49 16.33 -0.73
N TYR A 137 -0.52 16.56 0.15
CA TYR A 137 -0.35 15.77 1.36
C TYR A 137 -0.30 16.65 2.60
N PHE A 138 -0.71 16.08 3.73
CA PHE A 138 -0.75 16.75 5.00
C PHE A 138 -0.04 15.93 6.07
N PHE A 139 1.00 16.49 6.69
CA PHE A 139 1.73 15.84 7.76
C PHE A 139 0.90 15.86 9.04
N SER A 140 0.27 14.73 9.33
CA SER A 140 -0.64 14.55 10.44
C SER A 140 0.06 14.25 11.75
N GLN A 141 -0.39 14.90 12.80
CA GLN A 141 -0.07 14.56 14.18
C GLN A 141 -1.35 14.49 15.03
N ALA A 142 -2.47 14.08 14.40
CA ALA A 142 -3.74 13.88 15.09
C ALA A 142 -3.64 12.79 16.15
N THR A 143 -4.16 13.06 17.35
CA THR A 143 -4.16 12.12 18.48
C THR A 143 -5.51 11.40 18.65
N ASN A 144 -6.53 11.84 17.94
CA ASN A 144 -7.88 11.29 17.97
C ASN A 144 -8.63 11.60 16.66
N GLU A 145 -9.81 11.00 16.48
CA GLU A 145 -10.63 11.14 15.27
C GLU A 145 -11.13 12.58 15.04
N GLN A 146 -11.37 13.33 16.12
CA GLN A 146 -11.80 14.73 16.00
C GLN A 146 -10.69 15.58 15.37
N GLU A 147 -9.45 15.41 15.79
CA GLU A 147 -8.31 16.12 15.21
C GLU A 147 -8.05 15.69 13.77
N ALA A 148 -8.20 14.39 13.45
CA ALA A 148 -8.08 13.91 12.07
C ALA A 148 -9.16 14.51 11.15
N LEU A 149 -10.39 14.68 11.65
CA LEU A 149 -11.45 15.37 10.94
C LEU A 149 -11.13 16.85 10.74
N GLU A 150 -10.57 17.51 11.75
CA GLU A 150 -10.13 18.92 11.65
C GLU A 150 -9.04 19.10 10.59
N GLU A 151 -8.10 18.16 10.49
CA GLU A 151 -7.06 18.15 9.45
C GLU A 151 -7.69 18.03 8.06
N ALA A 152 -8.62 17.10 7.86
CA ALA A 152 -9.32 16.91 6.60
C ALA A 152 -10.12 18.17 6.21
N GLU A 153 -10.86 18.78 7.13
CA GLU A 153 -11.60 20.04 6.88
C GLU A 153 -10.66 21.20 6.56
N TYR A 154 -9.52 21.28 7.25
CA TYR A 154 -8.50 22.28 6.97
C TYR A 154 -7.99 22.18 5.54
N ILE A 155 -7.66 20.96 5.09
CA ILE A 155 -7.20 20.71 3.72
C ILE A 155 -8.30 21.06 2.71
N LEU A 156 -9.53 20.61 2.93
CA LEU A 156 -10.66 20.88 2.03
C LEU A 156 -10.91 22.38 1.83
N ASN A 157 -10.68 23.18 2.88
CA ASN A 157 -10.73 24.64 2.76
C ASN A 157 -9.57 25.20 1.93
N LEU A 158 -8.35 24.63 2.06
CA LEU A 158 -7.18 25.07 1.29
C LEU A 158 -7.31 24.76 -0.20
N ILE A 159 -7.84 23.56 -0.54
CA ILE A 159 -7.92 23.07 -1.92
C ILE A 159 -9.21 23.49 -2.63
N ASN A 160 -10.11 24.18 -1.97
CA ASN A 160 -11.37 24.61 -2.56
C ASN A 160 -11.12 25.51 -3.79
N GLY A 161 -11.47 24.98 -4.97
CA GLY A 161 -11.22 25.64 -6.25
C GLY A 161 -9.79 25.61 -6.77
N ALA A 162 -8.88 24.88 -6.12
CA ALA A 162 -7.45 24.82 -6.47
C ALA A 162 -7.11 23.87 -7.63
N GLY A 163 -8.07 23.14 -8.20
CA GLY A 163 -7.80 22.25 -9.35
C GLY A 163 -6.98 21.00 -9.02
N VAL A 164 -7.06 20.51 -7.78
CA VAL A 164 -6.43 19.25 -7.35
C VAL A 164 -7.04 18.09 -8.11
N THR A 165 -6.23 17.31 -8.84
CA THR A 165 -6.64 16.16 -9.65
C THR A 165 -6.00 14.86 -9.20
N TYR A 166 -4.95 14.93 -8.40
CA TYR A 166 -4.29 13.80 -7.76
C TYR A 166 -4.78 13.63 -6.32
N PRO A 167 -4.40 12.55 -5.61
CA PRO A 167 -4.92 12.25 -4.28
C PRO A 167 -4.70 13.35 -3.24
N VAL A 168 -5.55 13.29 -2.20
CA VAL A 168 -5.35 13.98 -0.93
C VAL A 168 -4.84 12.96 0.08
N VAL A 169 -3.60 13.16 0.55
CA VAL A 169 -2.84 12.14 1.27
C VAL A 169 -2.79 12.43 2.77
N TYR A 170 -3.09 11.39 3.55
CA TYR A 170 -2.84 11.32 4.98
C TYR A 170 -1.42 10.80 5.21
N ASP A 171 -0.54 11.66 5.69
CA ASP A 171 0.86 11.37 5.98
C ASP A 171 1.09 11.41 7.49
N GLN A 172 1.17 10.23 8.11
CA GLN A 172 1.32 10.11 9.57
C GLN A 172 2.59 9.34 9.92
N GLU A 173 3.62 10.08 10.27
CA GLU A 173 4.90 9.55 10.69
C GLU A 173 5.20 9.94 12.14
N PRO A 174 5.95 9.12 12.89
CA PRO A 174 6.46 9.53 14.18
C PRO A 174 7.55 10.59 13.99
N VAL A 175 7.56 11.59 14.85
CA VAL A 175 8.65 12.56 14.88
C VAL A 175 9.80 12.06 15.74
N THR A 176 11.02 12.52 15.44
CA THR A 176 12.24 12.14 16.17
C THR A 176 12.26 12.64 17.62
N ASP A 177 11.53 13.72 17.90
CA ASP A 177 11.33 14.19 19.27
C ASP A 177 10.45 13.21 20.05
N SER A 178 10.98 12.68 21.15
CA SER A 178 10.25 11.74 22.01
C SER A 178 8.97 12.31 22.63
N SER A 179 8.83 13.65 22.65
CA SER A 179 7.59 14.34 23.08
C SER A 179 6.53 14.44 22.00
N GLY A 180 6.78 13.89 20.80
CA GLY A 180 5.81 13.88 19.70
C GLY A 180 4.48 13.28 20.11
N ARG A 181 3.40 14.07 19.98
CA ARG A 181 2.06 13.79 20.52
C ARG A 181 1.42 12.52 19.95
N ALA A 182 1.73 12.16 18.71
CA ALA A 182 1.22 10.99 18.02
C ALA A 182 2.17 9.77 18.03
N ASN A 183 3.38 9.90 18.58
CA ASN A 183 4.40 8.85 18.50
C ASN A 183 3.99 7.53 19.16
N ASN A 184 3.26 7.61 20.28
CA ASN A 184 2.94 6.46 21.12
C ASN A 184 1.45 6.06 21.07
N LEU A 185 0.74 6.46 20.04
CA LEU A 185 -0.64 6.02 19.85
C LEU A 185 -0.69 4.53 19.50
N SER A 186 -1.77 3.88 19.91
CA SER A 186 -2.03 2.49 19.53
C SER A 186 -2.33 2.39 18.04
N ALA A 187 -2.08 1.21 17.46
CA ALA A 187 -2.43 0.92 16.07
C ALA A 187 -3.93 1.18 15.80
N ASP A 188 -4.81 0.82 16.74
CA ASP A 188 -6.25 1.07 16.62
C ASP A 188 -6.58 2.55 16.54
N GLN A 189 -5.92 3.40 17.36
CA GLN A 189 -6.16 4.84 17.34
C GLN A 189 -5.63 5.48 16.05
N LEU A 190 -4.42 5.13 15.63
CA LEU A 190 -3.85 5.59 14.37
C LEU A 190 -4.74 5.20 13.17
N THR A 191 -5.24 3.96 13.17
CA THR A 191 -6.14 3.47 12.12
C THR A 191 -7.45 4.25 12.08
N LYS A 192 -8.08 4.51 13.24
CA LYS A 192 -9.31 5.31 13.32
C LYS A 192 -9.12 6.74 12.84
N ASN A 193 -7.96 7.34 13.15
CA ASN A 193 -7.62 8.67 12.67
C ASN A 193 -7.54 8.69 11.12
N ALA A 194 -6.78 7.74 10.55
CA ALA A 194 -6.65 7.60 9.09
C ALA A 194 -8.00 7.33 8.41
N GLN A 195 -8.81 6.43 8.97
CA GLN A 195 -10.16 6.14 8.47
C GLN A 195 -11.06 7.39 8.47
N THR A 196 -11.01 8.19 9.54
CA THR A 196 -11.81 9.40 9.68
C THR A 196 -11.41 10.44 8.64
N PHE A 197 -10.10 10.65 8.49
CA PHE A 197 -9.54 11.54 7.48
C PHE A 197 -9.94 11.09 6.06
N CYS A 198 -9.60 9.86 5.69
CA CYS A 198 -9.83 9.33 4.35
C CYS A 198 -11.32 9.36 3.97
N LYS A 199 -12.19 8.94 4.89
CA LYS A 199 -13.64 9.00 4.69
C LYS A 199 -14.14 10.42 4.44
N ARG A 200 -13.62 11.41 5.16
CA ARG A 200 -14.03 12.80 4.96
C ARG A 200 -13.56 13.37 3.62
N ILE A 201 -12.36 13.01 3.19
CA ILE A 201 -11.81 13.38 1.88
C ILE A 201 -12.64 12.75 0.75
N GLU A 202 -12.96 11.44 0.86
CA GLU A 202 -13.82 10.73 -0.10
C GLU A 202 -15.22 11.37 -0.20
N GLN A 203 -15.83 11.70 0.92
CA GLN A 203 -17.14 12.39 0.97
C GLN A 203 -17.15 13.77 0.28
N ALA A 204 -16.00 14.41 0.19
CA ALA A 204 -15.84 15.67 -0.55
C ALA A 204 -15.56 15.47 -2.05
N GLY A 205 -15.50 14.22 -2.52
CA GLY A 205 -15.28 13.88 -3.92
C GLY A 205 -13.81 13.81 -4.34
N TYR A 206 -12.87 13.78 -3.39
CA TYR A 206 -11.45 13.58 -3.66
C TYR A 206 -11.05 12.13 -3.39
N THR A 207 -9.98 11.69 -4.02
CA THR A 207 -9.39 10.37 -3.80
C THR A 207 -8.48 10.40 -2.58
N PRO A 208 -8.78 9.65 -1.50
CA PRO A 208 -7.91 9.56 -0.35
C PRO A 208 -6.75 8.60 -0.60
N MET A 209 -5.60 8.89 0.01
CA MET A 209 -4.42 8.02 -0.01
C MET A 209 -3.70 8.10 1.35
N VAL A 210 -3.02 7.02 1.74
CA VAL A 210 -2.18 6.98 2.94
C VAL A 210 -0.73 6.83 2.52
N TYR A 211 0.14 7.67 3.08
CA TYR A 211 1.59 7.59 2.88
C TYR A 211 2.27 6.91 4.06
N GLY A 212 3.37 6.23 3.79
CA GLY A 212 4.30 5.74 4.79
C GLY A 212 5.31 4.72 4.26
N ASN A 213 6.40 4.58 4.98
CA ASN A 213 7.35 3.50 4.79
C ASN A 213 6.86 2.21 5.50
N GLN A 214 7.63 1.13 5.44
CA GLN A 214 7.26 -0.14 6.06
C GLN A 214 6.98 -0.01 7.57
N TYR A 215 7.75 0.80 8.29
CA TYR A 215 7.55 0.99 9.72
C TYR A 215 6.25 1.76 9.99
N ASP A 216 6.00 2.85 9.28
CA ASP A 216 4.81 3.68 9.46
C ASP A 216 3.53 2.90 9.15
N LEU A 217 3.51 2.16 8.03
CA LEU A 217 2.37 1.32 7.66
C LEU A 217 2.16 0.16 8.64
N SER A 218 3.23 -0.38 9.24
CA SER A 218 3.11 -1.43 10.25
C SER A 218 2.45 -0.98 11.57
N ARG A 219 2.38 0.33 11.79
CA ARG A 219 1.68 0.94 12.94
C ARG A 219 0.18 1.09 12.71
N LEU A 220 -0.32 0.81 11.50
CA LEU A 220 -1.71 0.88 11.09
C LEU A 220 -2.28 -0.51 10.82
N ASN A 221 -3.58 -0.69 11.04
CA ASN A 221 -4.32 -1.81 10.48
C ASN A 221 -4.76 -1.40 9.06
N ILE A 222 -3.80 -1.36 8.12
CA ILE A 222 -3.97 -0.74 6.80
C ILE A 222 -5.14 -1.33 6.00
N ASP A 223 -5.40 -2.64 6.12
CA ASP A 223 -6.51 -3.34 5.45
C ASP A 223 -7.90 -2.84 5.89
N GLN A 224 -7.97 -2.10 6.99
CA GLN A 224 -9.22 -1.50 7.48
C GLN A 224 -9.45 -0.08 6.95
N ILE A 225 -8.49 0.49 6.22
CA ILE A 225 -8.54 1.86 5.69
C ILE A 225 -8.95 1.80 4.22
N ASN A 226 -10.09 2.41 3.87
CA ASN A 226 -10.53 2.50 2.47
C ASN A 226 -9.77 3.65 1.76
N ALA A 227 -8.50 3.39 1.45
CA ALA A 227 -7.63 4.31 0.73
C ALA A 227 -6.52 3.52 0.04
N ALA A 228 -5.99 4.06 -1.04
CA ALA A 228 -4.79 3.51 -1.63
C ALA A 228 -3.55 3.91 -0.84
N VAL A 229 -2.42 3.31 -1.18
CA VAL A 229 -1.17 3.54 -0.48
C VAL A 229 -0.12 4.15 -1.40
N TRP A 230 0.54 5.17 -0.90
CA TRP A 230 1.79 5.71 -1.39
C TRP A 230 2.91 5.21 -0.47
N TYR A 231 3.68 4.28 -0.98
CA TYR A 231 4.71 3.57 -0.22
C TYR A 231 6.06 4.25 -0.36
N ALA A 232 6.84 4.35 0.71
CA ALA A 232 8.20 4.89 0.69
C ALA A 232 9.24 3.81 1.02
N GLU A 233 10.17 3.61 0.10
CA GLU A 233 11.38 2.79 0.30
C GLU A 233 12.44 3.24 -0.70
N TYR A 234 13.55 3.77 -0.22
CA TYR A 234 14.57 4.36 -1.08
C TYR A 234 15.52 3.31 -1.62
N THR A 235 15.37 2.99 -2.89
CA THR A 235 16.20 2.01 -3.61
C THR A 235 16.17 2.30 -5.10
N ASP A 236 17.23 1.90 -5.79
CA ASP A 236 17.40 2.01 -7.25
C ASP A 236 17.03 0.72 -8.00
N THR A 237 16.43 -0.24 -7.28
CA THR A 237 15.93 -1.48 -7.86
C THR A 237 14.40 -1.56 -7.70
N HIS A 238 13.88 -2.41 -6.86
CA HIS A 238 12.46 -2.51 -6.54
C HIS A 238 12.28 -2.59 -5.02
N PRO A 239 11.12 -2.24 -4.47
CA PRO A 239 10.88 -2.39 -3.05
C PRO A 239 11.09 -3.82 -2.57
N THR A 240 11.75 -3.96 -1.43
CA THR A 240 12.06 -5.26 -0.80
C THR A 240 11.14 -5.57 0.38
N SER A 241 10.27 -4.64 0.71
CA SER A 241 9.33 -4.72 1.82
C SER A 241 8.32 -5.85 1.66
N THR A 242 7.74 -6.26 2.77
CA THR A 242 6.64 -7.22 2.80
C THR A 242 5.28 -6.59 2.48
N TYR A 243 5.22 -5.26 2.39
CA TYR A 243 4.02 -4.55 1.97
C TYR A 243 3.99 -4.46 0.43
N HIS A 244 2.94 -4.98 -0.19
CA HIS A 244 2.88 -5.18 -1.64
C HIS A 244 1.67 -4.53 -2.31
N ASP A 245 0.76 -3.92 -1.55
CA ASP A 245 -0.47 -3.33 -2.10
C ASP A 245 -0.39 -1.80 -2.08
N PHE A 246 0.44 -1.24 -2.94
CA PHE A 246 0.55 0.20 -3.16
C PHE A 246 0.37 0.53 -4.65
N VAL A 247 0.02 1.77 -4.94
CA VAL A 247 -0.17 2.28 -6.32
C VAL A 247 0.86 3.34 -6.68
N MET A 248 1.45 3.99 -5.69
CA MET A 248 2.51 4.99 -5.83
C MET A 248 3.68 4.60 -4.93
N TRP A 249 4.89 4.83 -5.41
CA TRP A 249 6.12 4.52 -4.68
C TRP A 249 7.08 5.70 -4.73
N GLN A 250 7.46 6.21 -3.55
CA GLN A 250 8.56 7.16 -3.36
C GLN A 250 9.85 6.37 -3.26
N TYR A 251 10.66 6.42 -4.33
CA TYR A 251 11.83 5.56 -4.48
C TYR A 251 13.16 6.23 -4.14
N SER A 252 13.18 7.56 -4.01
CA SER A 252 14.39 8.32 -3.71
C SER A 252 14.05 9.62 -2.99
N HIS A 253 14.93 10.06 -2.08
CA HIS A 253 14.90 11.38 -1.42
C HIS A 253 16.09 12.27 -1.85
N THR A 254 16.84 11.86 -2.87
CA THR A 254 18.03 12.56 -3.35
C THR A 254 17.98 12.85 -4.84
N GLY A 255 16.76 12.85 -5.39
CA GLY A 255 16.52 13.14 -6.81
C GLY A 255 17.01 14.53 -7.22
N LYS A 256 17.36 14.67 -8.50
CA LYS A 256 17.73 15.93 -9.11
C LYS A 256 16.77 16.23 -10.25
N VAL A 257 16.12 17.38 -10.19
CA VAL A 257 15.15 17.85 -11.16
C VAL A 257 15.48 19.28 -11.54
N ASN A 258 15.53 19.55 -12.83
CA ASN A 258 15.76 20.91 -13.33
C ASN A 258 14.63 21.82 -12.81
N GLY A 259 15.01 22.97 -12.26
CA GLY A 259 14.07 23.90 -11.63
C GLY A 259 14.01 23.82 -10.10
N ILE A 260 14.58 22.76 -9.50
CA ILE A 260 14.72 22.58 -8.05
C ILE A 260 16.20 22.62 -7.67
N LYS A 261 16.57 23.41 -6.68
CA LYS A 261 17.98 23.62 -6.30
C LYS A 261 18.49 22.64 -5.26
N THR A 262 17.60 22.04 -4.52
CA THR A 262 17.89 21.04 -3.47
C THR A 262 17.73 19.62 -4.03
N ASP A 263 17.95 18.63 -3.18
CA ASP A 263 17.42 17.29 -3.39
C ASP A 263 15.89 17.34 -3.34
N VAL A 264 15.25 16.42 -4.08
CA VAL A 264 13.80 16.29 -4.13
C VAL A 264 13.41 14.81 -4.11
N ASP A 265 12.30 14.52 -3.47
CA ASP A 265 11.73 13.20 -3.44
C ASP A 265 11.15 12.81 -4.81
N MET A 266 11.43 11.57 -5.23
CA MET A 266 11.06 11.05 -6.54
C MET A 266 10.04 9.94 -6.41
N ASP A 267 8.98 10.05 -7.19
CA ASP A 267 7.84 9.15 -7.16
C ASP A 267 7.60 8.47 -8.50
N ILE A 268 7.08 7.26 -8.44
CA ILE A 268 6.46 6.57 -9.56
C ILE A 268 5.03 6.20 -9.20
N LEU A 269 4.08 6.57 -10.06
CA LEU A 269 2.71 6.09 -10.03
C LEU A 269 2.57 5.00 -11.10
N PHE A 270 2.22 3.78 -10.69
CA PHE A 270 2.19 2.62 -11.57
C PHE A 270 0.99 2.58 -12.50
N GLU A 271 -0.17 3.07 -12.04
CA GLU A 271 -1.43 3.03 -12.79
C GLU A 271 -2.13 4.39 -12.74
N ALA A 272 -2.08 5.16 -13.82
CA ALA A 272 -2.75 6.47 -13.89
C ALA A 272 -4.30 6.35 -13.88
N SER A 273 -4.85 5.22 -14.32
CA SER A 273 -6.29 4.95 -14.30
C SER A 273 -6.89 4.98 -12.90
N TRP A 274 -6.08 4.77 -11.87
CA TRP A 274 -6.50 4.79 -10.49
C TRP A 274 -6.83 6.21 -9.98
N ILE A 275 -6.24 7.25 -10.56
CA ILE A 275 -6.40 8.65 -10.12
C ILE A 275 -7.66 9.30 -10.67
N SER A 276 -8.14 8.85 -11.82
CA SER A 276 -9.37 9.33 -12.44
C SER A 276 -10.39 8.19 -12.55
N PRO A 277 -11.17 7.90 -11.51
CA PRO A 277 -12.41 7.20 -11.77
C PRO A 277 -13.19 8.09 -12.75
N GLU A 278 -13.56 7.53 -13.90
CA GLU A 278 -14.39 8.23 -14.90
C GLU A 278 -15.56 8.91 -14.16
N ARG A 279 -15.63 10.23 -14.21
CA ARG A 279 -16.71 11.03 -13.63
C ARG A 279 -17.88 11.04 -14.58
#